data_d0819287820ea10cf3860638b3828903
#
_entry.id   d0819287820ea10cf3860638b3828903
#
_cell.length_a   1.000
_cell.length_b   1.000
_cell.length_c   1.000
_cell.angle_alpha   90.00
_cell.angle_beta   90.00
_cell.angle_gamma   90.00
#
_symmetry.space_group_name_H-M   'P 1'
#
loop_
_entity.id
_entity.type
_entity.pdbx_description
1 polymer ?
#
loop_
_entity_poly.entity_id
_entity_poly.type
_entity_poly.pdbx_seq_one_letter_code
_entity_poly.pdbx_strand_id
1 'polypeptide(L)'
;MQKLTLTLTACLLSLNAFSATDTTEKPVQHLIVENMGSFLEAKTVFIEMTSDLNAKEVLDKNELHEIHMITYSLEKSLAFYAENLSGTAQKLAEDIAVVVEEIHLASENNRQESTREFLSNYFELSQDFIASIESSDLNKH
;
A
#
# COMPACT_ATOMS: atom_id res chain seq x y z
N MET A 1 44.83 11.26 -70.03
CA MET A 1 44.26 10.00 -69.48
C MET A 1 44.37 10.02 -67.97
N GLN A 2 43.34 10.47 -67.26
CA GLN A 2 43.32 10.50 -65.79
C GLN A 2 42.62 9.25 -65.30
N LYS A 3 43.33 8.45 -64.49
CA LYS A 3 42.76 7.27 -63.83
C LYS A 3 42.11 7.72 -62.53
N LEU A 4 40.77 7.57 -62.43
CA LEU A 4 39.98 7.83 -61.25
C LEU A 4 40.04 6.60 -60.32
N THR A 5 40.75 6.76 -59.24
CA THR A 5 40.79 5.71 -58.17
C THR A 5 39.63 5.91 -57.22
N LEU A 6 38.68 4.96 -57.19
CA LEU A 6 37.56 4.94 -56.34
C LEU A 6 37.90 4.27 -54.99
N THR A 7 37.99 5.07 -53.93
CA THR A 7 38.26 4.56 -52.58
C THR A 7 36.92 4.18 -51.93
N LEU A 8 36.75 2.90 -51.71
CA LEU A 8 35.58 2.33 -51.03
C LEU A 8 35.79 2.43 -49.52
N THR A 9 35.12 3.39 -48.86
CA THR A 9 35.12 3.50 -47.39
C THR A 9 34.07 2.56 -46.81
N ALA A 10 34.54 1.50 -46.14
CA ALA A 10 33.67 0.60 -45.41
C ALA A 10 33.27 1.24 -44.07
N CYS A 11 32.00 1.63 -43.93
CA CYS A 11 31.40 1.99 -42.67
C CYS A 11 31.13 0.72 -41.85
N LEU A 12 31.91 0.49 -40.80
CA LEU A 12 31.60 -0.47 -39.77
C LEU A 12 30.46 0.08 -38.89
N LEU A 13 29.26 -0.44 -39.09
CA LEU A 13 28.12 -0.24 -38.17
C LEU A 13 28.32 -1.14 -36.93
N SER A 14 28.76 -0.51 -35.84
CA SER A 14 28.79 -1.15 -34.53
C SER A 14 27.33 -1.35 -34.06
N LEU A 15 26.81 -2.58 -34.15
CA LEU A 15 25.60 -2.96 -33.46
C LEU A 15 25.88 -2.99 -31.96
N ASN A 16 25.46 -1.95 -31.23
CA ASN A 16 25.33 -2.01 -29.82
C ASN A 16 24.14 -2.94 -29.53
N ALA A 17 24.44 -4.18 -29.13
CA ALA A 17 23.46 -5.08 -28.55
C ALA A 17 23.03 -4.48 -27.23
N PHE A 18 21.86 -3.84 -27.21
CA PHE A 18 21.14 -3.45 -26.00
C PHE A 18 20.66 -4.75 -25.34
N SER A 19 21.40 -5.23 -24.35
CA SER A 19 20.91 -6.28 -23.46
C SER A 19 19.71 -5.72 -22.72
N ALA A 20 18.52 -5.99 -23.20
CA ALA A 20 17.31 -5.86 -22.41
C ALA A 20 17.44 -6.87 -21.26
N THR A 21 17.77 -6.39 -20.06
CA THR A 21 17.56 -7.13 -18.83
C THR A 21 16.06 -7.28 -18.69
N ASP A 22 15.56 -8.44 -19.05
CA ASP A 22 14.20 -8.88 -18.78
C ASP A 22 14.07 -9.06 -17.26
N THR A 23 13.82 -7.97 -16.55
CA THR A 23 13.31 -8.02 -15.19
C THR A 23 11.85 -8.42 -15.31
N THR A 24 11.60 -9.71 -15.37
CA THR A 24 10.27 -10.25 -15.10
C THR A 24 9.94 -9.89 -13.66
N GLU A 25 9.36 -8.71 -13.47
CA GLU A 25 8.65 -8.39 -12.23
C GLU A 25 7.58 -9.44 -12.07
N LYS A 26 7.73 -10.25 -11.01
CA LYS A 26 6.67 -11.20 -10.64
C LYS A 26 5.41 -10.38 -10.42
N PRO A 27 4.27 -10.77 -11.00
CA PRO A 27 3.02 -10.06 -10.75
C PRO A 27 2.80 -9.99 -9.24
N VAL A 28 2.52 -8.80 -8.74
CA VAL A 28 2.20 -8.59 -7.32
C VAL A 28 0.98 -9.45 -7.02
N GLN A 29 1.15 -10.39 -6.09
CA GLN A 29 0.08 -11.30 -5.73
C GLN A 29 -0.88 -10.55 -4.81
N HIS A 30 -2.03 -10.13 -5.34
CA HIS A 30 -3.09 -9.54 -4.54
C HIS A 30 -3.69 -10.59 -3.62
N LEU A 31 -3.68 -10.32 -2.33
CA LEU A 31 -4.27 -11.19 -1.32
C LEU A 31 -5.81 -11.04 -1.36
N ILE A 32 -6.52 -12.15 -1.47
CA ILE A 32 -7.98 -12.15 -1.32
C ILE A 32 -8.29 -12.32 0.17
N VAL A 33 -8.75 -11.25 0.81
CA VAL A 33 -9.23 -11.26 2.21
C VAL A 33 -10.75 -11.33 2.21
N GLU A 34 -11.31 -12.20 3.05
CA GLU A 34 -12.77 -12.31 3.20
C GLU A 34 -13.35 -11.05 3.85
N ASN A 35 -14.64 -10.79 3.58
CA ASN A 35 -15.35 -9.68 4.22
C ASN A 35 -15.60 -9.98 5.70
N MET A 36 -15.56 -8.97 6.55
CA MET A 36 -15.85 -9.10 7.97
C MET A 36 -17.31 -9.48 8.22
N GLY A 37 -17.55 -10.45 9.10
CA GLY A 37 -18.89 -10.92 9.44
C GLY A 37 -19.48 -10.29 10.71
N SER A 38 -18.67 -9.59 11.50
CA SER A 38 -19.11 -8.99 12.78
C SER A 38 -18.25 -7.81 13.22
N PHE A 39 -18.81 -6.97 14.11
CA PHE A 39 -18.04 -5.90 14.76
C PHE A 39 -16.84 -6.40 15.57
N LEU A 40 -16.98 -7.57 16.23
CA LEU A 40 -15.88 -8.15 16.99
C LEU A 40 -14.72 -8.56 16.07
N GLU A 41 -15.02 -9.18 14.95
CA GLU A 41 -14.02 -9.58 13.96
C GLU A 41 -13.33 -8.35 13.35
N ALA A 42 -14.12 -7.37 12.92
CA ALA A 42 -13.57 -6.12 12.37
C ALA A 42 -12.67 -5.40 13.39
N LYS A 43 -13.07 -5.36 14.68
CA LYS A 43 -12.27 -4.76 15.76
C LYS A 43 -10.97 -5.52 15.98
N THR A 44 -11.03 -6.83 16.04
CA THR A 44 -9.84 -7.69 16.22
C THR A 44 -8.84 -7.45 15.09
N VAL A 45 -9.30 -7.55 13.85
CA VAL A 45 -8.45 -7.34 12.67
C VAL A 45 -7.87 -5.92 12.65
N PHE A 46 -8.68 -4.90 12.92
CA PHE A 46 -8.21 -3.52 12.94
C PHE A 46 -7.09 -3.30 13.98
N ILE A 47 -7.26 -3.81 15.20
CA ILE A 47 -6.28 -3.66 16.28
C ILE A 47 -5.00 -4.44 15.98
N GLU A 48 -5.10 -5.70 15.53
CA GLU A 48 -3.95 -6.54 15.22
C GLU A 48 -3.14 -5.93 14.07
N MET A 49 -3.78 -5.56 12.97
CA MET A 49 -3.12 -4.96 11.82
C MET A 49 -2.50 -3.59 12.14
N THR A 50 -3.15 -2.79 12.97
CA THR A 50 -2.59 -1.51 13.47
C THR A 50 -1.33 -1.77 14.31
N SER A 51 -1.35 -2.78 15.17
CA SER A 51 -0.18 -3.18 15.96
C SER A 51 0.97 -3.64 15.07
N ASP A 52 0.67 -4.43 14.04
CA ASP A 52 1.67 -4.92 13.09
C ASP A 52 2.29 -3.78 12.28
N LEU A 53 1.50 -2.79 11.86
CA LEU A 53 2.02 -1.58 11.22
C LEU A 53 2.93 -0.78 12.16
N ASN A 54 2.54 -0.65 13.43
CA ASN A 54 3.32 0.10 14.43
C ASN A 54 4.67 -0.58 14.77
N ALA A 55 4.80 -1.87 14.50
CA ALA A 55 6.05 -2.61 14.69
C ALA A 55 7.07 -2.41 13.55
N LYS A 56 6.70 -1.74 12.45
CA LYS A 56 7.58 -1.48 11.30
C LYS A 56 8.42 -0.22 11.57
N GLU A 57 9.74 -0.36 11.51
CA GLU A 57 10.68 0.70 11.90
C GLU A 57 11.54 1.20 10.74
N VAL A 58 12.05 0.29 9.93
CA VAL A 58 13.06 0.57 8.91
C VAL A 58 12.44 0.98 7.59
N LEU A 59 11.29 0.40 7.25
CA LEU A 59 10.57 0.55 5.98
C LEU A 59 11.43 0.16 4.78
N ASP A 60 12.25 -0.88 4.93
CA ASP A 60 12.95 -1.47 3.80
C ASP A 60 11.98 -2.20 2.85
N LYS A 61 12.50 -2.74 1.77
CA LYS A 61 11.67 -3.41 0.76
C LYS A 61 10.83 -4.56 1.34
N ASN A 62 11.32 -5.27 2.35
CA ASN A 62 10.59 -6.37 2.96
C ASN A 62 9.47 -5.85 3.85
N GLU A 63 9.75 -4.86 4.70
CA GLU A 63 8.72 -4.23 5.53
C GLU A 63 7.67 -3.52 4.68
N LEU A 64 8.04 -2.84 3.58
CA LEU A 64 7.09 -2.24 2.65
C LEU A 64 6.18 -3.29 2.00
N HIS A 65 6.72 -4.45 1.64
CA HIS A 65 5.90 -5.56 1.14
C HIS A 65 4.94 -6.10 2.23
N GLU A 66 5.39 -6.23 3.47
CA GLU A 66 4.53 -6.64 4.59
C GLU A 66 3.44 -5.60 4.86
N ILE A 67 3.77 -4.32 4.86
CA ILE A 67 2.81 -3.21 4.98
C ILE A 67 1.75 -3.31 3.88
N HIS A 68 2.15 -3.47 2.62
CA HIS A 68 1.24 -3.67 1.50
C HIS A 68 0.28 -4.85 1.77
N MET A 69 0.76 -5.97 2.30
CA MET A 69 -0.09 -7.12 2.63
C MET A 69 -1.06 -6.83 3.79
N ILE A 70 -0.65 -6.05 4.79
CA ILE A 70 -1.48 -5.65 5.93
C ILE A 70 -2.65 -4.77 5.48
N THR A 71 -2.45 -3.90 4.51
CA THR A 71 -3.51 -2.97 4.05
C THR A 71 -4.74 -3.69 3.52
N TYR A 72 -4.63 -4.86 2.91
CA TYR A 72 -5.81 -5.63 2.45
C TYR A 72 -6.75 -5.99 3.59
N SER A 73 -6.23 -6.38 4.75
CA SER A 73 -7.04 -6.71 5.92
C SER A 73 -7.65 -5.46 6.54
N LEU A 74 -6.91 -4.36 6.59
CA LEU A 74 -7.40 -3.06 7.06
C LEU A 74 -8.53 -2.52 6.19
N GLU A 75 -8.40 -2.58 4.87
CA GLU A 75 -9.43 -2.17 3.92
C GLU A 75 -10.75 -2.90 4.18
N LYS A 76 -10.71 -4.21 4.43
CA LYS A 76 -11.90 -5.01 4.73
C LYS A 76 -12.53 -4.64 6.06
N SER A 77 -11.72 -4.44 7.10
CA SER A 77 -12.21 -4.00 8.41
C SER A 77 -12.85 -2.62 8.33
N LEU A 78 -12.21 -1.67 7.67
CA LEU A 78 -12.72 -0.29 7.51
C LEU A 78 -13.98 -0.22 6.66
N ALA A 79 -14.05 -1.01 5.57
CA ALA A 79 -15.25 -1.14 4.76
C ALA A 79 -16.44 -1.62 5.60
N PHE A 80 -16.24 -2.64 6.45
CA PHE A 80 -17.28 -3.10 7.37
C PHE A 80 -17.75 -1.98 8.29
N TYR A 81 -16.85 -1.21 8.87
CA TYR A 81 -17.20 -0.09 9.74
C TYR A 81 -17.92 1.03 9.00
N ALA A 82 -17.47 1.40 7.80
CA ALA A 82 -18.13 2.42 6.99
C ALA A 82 -19.57 2.04 6.61
N GLU A 83 -19.84 0.74 6.42
CA GLU A 83 -21.19 0.23 6.12
C GLU A 83 -22.10 0.11 7.35
N ASN A 84 -21.55 -0.14 8.54
CA ASN A 84 -22.32 -0.53 9.74
C ASN A 84 -22.31 0.51 10.86
N LEU A 85 -21.50 1.55 10.78
CA LEU A 85 -21.50 2.68 11.71
C LEU A 85 -22.28 3.87 11.15
N SER A 86 -22.45 4.90 11.97
CA SER A 86 -23.06 6.16 11.59
C SER A 86 -22.36 7.36 12.26
N GLY A 87 -22.60 8.56 11.73
CA GLY A 87 -22.10 9.81 12.30
C GLY A 87 -20.56 9.91 12.26
N THR A 88 -19.98 10.40 13.37
CA THR A 88 -18.53 10.66 13.46
C THR A 88 -17.70 9.40 13.28
N ALA A 89 -18.11 8.28 13.86
CA ALA A 89 -17.37 7.02 13.77
C ALA A 89 -17.34 6.48 12.34
N GLN A 90 -18.46 6.57 11.61
CA GLN A 90 -18.50 6.22 10.20
C GLN A 90 -17.51 7.09 9.38
N LYS A 91 -17.61 8.41 9.58
CA LYS A 91 -16.73 9.33 8.86
C LYS A 91 -15.25 9.07 9.14
N LEU A 92 -14.88 8.79 10.38
CA LEU A 92 -13.50 8.42 10.71
C LEU A 92 -13.05 7.13 10.00
N ALA A 93 -13.92 6.11 9.94
CA ALA A 93 -13.62 4.89 9.22
C ALA A 93 -13.38 5.16 7.71
N GLU A 94 -14.21 6.02 7.09
CA GLU A 94 -14.05 6.43 5.70
C GLU A 94 -12.76 7.23 5.48
N ASP A 95 -12.44 8.18 6.38
CA ASP A 95 -11.22 8.99 6.29
C ASP A 95 -9.95 8.12 6.44
N ILE A 96 -9.97 7.13 7.36
CA ILE A 96 -8.86 6.17 7.53
C ILE A 96 -8.74 5.27 6.30
N ALA A 97 -9.85 4.84 5.70
CA ALA A 97 -9.82 4.01 4.50
C ALA A 97 -9.09 4.69 3.33
N VAL A 98 -9.26 6.00 3.18
CA VAL A 98 -8.49 6.80 2.19
C VAL A 98 -7.00 6.76 2.49
N VAL A 99 -6.59 6.94 3.76
CA VAL A 99 -5.18 6.89 4.14
C VAL A 99 -4.59 5.49 3.98
N VAL A 100 -5.36 4.43 4.26
CA VAL A 100 -4.92 3.04 4.03
C VAL A 100 -4.68 2.77 2.55
N GLU A 101 -5.52 3.29 1.65
CA GLU A 101 -5.28 3.20 0.20
C GLU A 101 -3.98 3.91 -0.21
N GLU A 102 -3.69 5.09 0.37
CA GLU A 102 -2.41 5.79 0.12
C GLU A 102 -1.20 5.01 0.63
N ILE A 103 -1.32 4.35 1.80
CA ILE A 103 -0.29 3.44 2.33
C ILE A 103 -0.10 2.25 1.40
N HIS A 104 -1.20 1.64 0.93
CA HIS A 104 -1.20 0.53 -0.02
C HIS A 104 -0.38 0.88 -1.27
N LEU A 105 -0.75 1.96 -1.95
CA LEU A 105 -0.10 2.41 -3.18
C LEU A 105 1.36 2.84 -2.96
N ALA A 106 1.67 3.48 -1.83
CA ALA A 106 3.02 3.90 -1.53
C ALA A 106 3.94 2.71 -1.23
N SER A 107 3.47 1.74 -0.44
CA SER A 107 4.22 0.54 -0.08
C SER A 107 4.42 -0.41 -1.26
N GLU A 108 3.39 -0.64 -2.08
CA GLU A 108 3.48 -1.42 -3.32
C GLU A 108 4.57 -0.87 -4.26
N ASN A 109 4.64 0.44 -4.39
CA ASN A 109 5.61 1.13 -5.24
C ASN A 109 6.96 1.41 -4.54
N ASN A 110 7.21 0.82 -3.37
CA ASN A 110 8.44 0.98 -2.59
C ASN A 110 8.80 2.45 -2.28
N ARG A 111 7.80 3.32 -2.06
CA ARG A 111 7.96 4.73 -1.72
C ARG A 111 8.08 4.91 -0.21
N GLN A 112 9.26 4.68 0.35
CA GLN A 112 9.54 4.66 1.78
C GLN A 112 9.11 5.94 2.51
N GLU A 113 9.46 7.11 2.01
CA GLU A 113 9.13 8.40 2.66
C GLU A 113 7.63 8.67 2.66
N SER A 114 6.96 8.46 1.53
CA SER A 114 5.50 8.61 1.43
C SER A 114 4.78 7.64 2.36
N THR A 115 5.24 6.38 2.40
CA THR A 115 4.67 5.38 3.32
C THR A 115 4.80 5.83 4.78
N ARG A 116 5.94 6.38 5.18
CA ARG A 116 6.16 6.90 6.55
C ARG A 116 5.22 8.05 6.88
N GLU A 117 5.03 8.99 5.97
CA GLU A 117 4.12 10.12 6.14
C GLU A 117 2.67 9.65 6.30
N PHE A 118 2.20 8.75 5.43
CA PHE A 118 0.85 8.21 5.50
C PHE A 118 0.63 7.35 6.75
N LEU A 119 1.63 6.57 7.20
CA LEU A 119 1.55 5.84 8.47
C LEU A 119 1.38 6.78 9.67
N SER A 120 2.07 7.93 9.70
CA SER A 120 1.90 8.92 10.77
C SER A 120 0.45 9.42 10.83
N ASN A 121 -0.12 9.80 9.69
CA ASN A 121 -1.51 10.24 9.60
C ASN A 121 -2.49 9.12 9.98
N TYR A 122 -2.22 7.89 9.53
CA TYR A 122 -3.00 6.70 9.89
C TYR A 122 -3.08 6.51 11.41
N PHE A 123 -1.95 6.60 12.12
CA PHE A 123 -1.93 6.37 13.57
C PHE A 123 -2.70 7.45 14.35
N GLU A 124 -2.64 8.72 13.92
CA GLU A 124 -3.42 9.80 14.52
C GLU A 124 -4.94 9.53 14.37
N LEU A 125 -5.40 9.27 13.15
CA LEU A 125 -6.81 8.98 12.88
C LEU A 125 -7.30 7.71 13.57
N SER A 126 -6.46 6.68 13.66
CA SER A 126 -6.79 5.41 14.30
C SER A 126 -7.03 5.55 15.80
N GLN A 127 -6.30 6.43 16.50
CA GLN A 127 -6.53 6.73 17.90
C GLN A 127 -7.90 7.37 18.11
N ASP A 128 -8.26 8.36 17.31
CA ASP A 128 -9.57 9.02 17.37
C ASP A 128 -10.71 8.05 17.05
N PHE A 129 -10.51 7.17 16.07
CA PHE A 129 -11.47 6.15 15.70
C PHE A 129 -11.73 5.15 16.83
N ILE A 130 -10.68 4.60 17.43
CA ILE A 130 -10.80 3.67 18.56
C ILE A 130 -11.57 4.33 19.71
N ALA A 131 -11.23 5.56 20.08
CA ALA A 131 -11.94 6.30 21.11
C ALA A 131 -13.42 6.52 20.78
N SER A 132 -13.76 6.75 19.52
CA SER A 132 -15.12 6.94 19.03
C SER A 132 -15.96 5.66 19.12
N ILE A 133 -15.42 4.50 18.72
CA ILE A 133 -16.16 3.22 18.81
C ILE A 133 -16.33 2.74 20.26
N GLU A 134 -15.34 2.95 21.11
CA GLU A 134 -15.44 2.60 22.55
C GLU A 134 -16.48 3.45 23.26
N SER A 135 -16.56 4.74 22.99
CA SER A 135 -17.59 5.61 23.57
C SER A 135 -19.00 5.24 23.11
N SER A 136 -19.13 4.71 21.89
CA SER A 136 -20.42 4.25 21.34
C SER A 136 -20.91 2.96 22.02
N ASP A 137 -20.01 2.08 22.41
CA ASP A 137 -20.34 0.83 23.13
C ASP A 137 -20.82 1.10 24.59
N LEU A 138 -20.23 2.11 25.25
CA LEU A 138 -20.59 2.52 26.59
C LEU A 138 -22.02 3.12 26.68
N ASN A 139 -22.52 3.71 25.60
CA ASN A 139 -23.85 4.34 25.56
C ASN A 139 -25.00 3.35 25.23
N LYS A 140 -24.69 2.08 24.98
CA LYS A 140 -25.70 1.03 24.69
C LYS A 140 -26.10 0.20 25.90
N HIS A 141 -25.55 0.51 27.08
CA HIS A 141 -25.91 -0.09 28.39
C HIS A 141 -26.50 0.97 29.31
#